data_e36df6361504f7dee1a783aea20f66b1
#
_entry.id   e36df6361504f7dee1a783aea20f66b1
#
_cell.length_a   1.000
_cell.length_b   1.000
_cell.length_c   1.000
_cell.angle_alpha   90.00
_cell.angle_beta   90.00
_cell.angle_gamma   90.00
#
_symmetry.space_group_name_H-M   'P 1'
#
loop_
_entity.id
_entity.type
_entity.pdbx_description
1 polymer ?
#
loop_
_entity_poly.entity_id
_entity_poly.type
_entity_poly.pdbx_seq_one_letter_code
_entity_poly.pdbx_strand_id
1 'polypeptide(L)'
;MASIDKSKFQFVKRDDFASETIDAPAYSYWKSVMRQFFKKKSTTVMLGILIAIILMSFIYPMFSKFDFNDVSKVNDFSVRYVHPNAQYWFGTDSNGKSLFDSVWFGARNSILIAVIATFINVVIGLVVGAVWGISKTFDMIMMEIYNIISNIPALLVVIVLTYSLGAGFWNMIFAMTVTGWIGIAYTIRIQIMRYRDLEYNLASRTLGTPTPKIVVKNIMPQLVSVIVTMASQLLPGFISYEAFLSYFGLGLPVTTPSLGRLISDYAQNVTVNAYLFWIPLTTLILVSLSLFIVGQNLADASDPRIKLTSKGGK
;
A
#
# COMPACT_ATOMS: atom_id res chain seq x y z
N MET A 1 30.56 -58.91 25.64
CA MET A 1 30.33 -58.57 24.21
C MET A 1 28.97 -59.09 23.83
N ALA A 2 28.01 -58.23 23.62
CA ALA A 2 26.67 -58.64 23.19
C ALA A 2 26.77 -59.08 21.72
N SER A 3 26.32 -60.32 21.46
CA SER A 3 26.28 -60.86 20.08
C SER A 3 25.19 -60.13 19.31
N ILE A 4 25.62 -59.42 18.28
CA ILE A 4 24.70 -58.72 17.36
C ILE A 4 23.96 -59.77 16.54
N ASP A 5 22.66 -59.82 16.70
CA ASP A 5 21.76 -60.76 16.01
C ASP A 5 21.74 -60.44 14.50
N LYS A 6 22.40 -61.26 13.72
CA LYS A 6 22.54 -61.10 12.25
C LYS A 6 21.21 -61.22 11.50
N SER A 7 20.12 -61.76 12.14
CA SER A 7 18.82 -61.87 11.54
C SER A 7 18.11 -60.50 11.38
N LYS A 8 18.59 -59.50 12.10
CA LYS A 8 18.04 -58.13 12.02
C LYS A 8 18.60 -57.29 10.85
N PHE A 9 19.59 -57.81 10.13
CA PHE A 9 20.16 -57.15 8.97
C PHE A 9 19.57 -57.78 7.70
N GLN A 10 18.59 -57.10 7.10
CA GLN A 10 18.11 -57.45 5.77
C GLN A 10 18.74 -56.50 4.76
N PHE A 11 19.25 -57.02 3.63
CA PHE A 11 19.67 -56.22 2.50
C PHE A 11 18.41 -55.55 1.88
N VAL A 12 18.28 -54.26 2.12
CA VAL A 12 17.26 -53.46 1.41
C VAL A 12 17.74 -53.31 -0.03
N LYS A 13 16.99 -53.88 -0.98
CA LYS A 13 17.20 -53.55 -2.41
C LYS A 13 16.97 -52.05 -2.58
N ARG A 14 18.04 -51.31 -2.76
CA ARG A 14 17.99 -49.89 -3.10
C ARG A 14 17.50 -49.82 -4.54
N ASP A 15 16.35 -49.21 -4.73
CA ASP A 15 15.88 -48.84 -6.07
C ASP A 15 16.76 -47.69 -6.50
N ASP A 16 17.70 -47.91 -7.40
CA ASP A 16 18.71 -46.91 -7.82
C ASP A 16 18.06 -45.69 -8.47
N PHE A 17 16.81 -45.80 -8.93
CA PHE A 17 16.03 -44.70 -9.48
C PHE A 17 15.19 -43.96 -8.43
N ALA A 18 14.89 -44.53 -7.28
CA ALA A 18 14.09 -43.89 -6.23
C ALA A 18 14.82 -42.72 -5.56
N SER A 19 16.15 -42.65 -5.64
CA SER A 19 16.95 -41.57 -5.09
C SER A 19 17.06 -40.34 -6.03
N GLU A 20 16.70 -40.48 -7.30
CA GLU A 20 16.78 -39.43 -8.31
C GLU A 20 15.43 -38.71 -8.55
N THR A 21 14.34 -39.33 -8.15
CA THR A 21 13.01 -38.71 -8.29
C THR A 21 12.66 -37.88 -7.06
N ILE A 22 12.64 -36.58 -7.21
CA ILE A 22 12.08 -35.66 -6.19
C ILE A 22 10.56 -35.74 -6.31
N ASP A 23 9.93 -36.54 -5.48
CA ASP A 23 8.47 -36.73 -5.40
C ASP A 23 7.74 -35.50 -4.79
N ALA A 24 8.43 -34.37 -4.65
CA ALA A 24 7.85 -33.14 -4.15
C ALA A 24 7.09 -32.39 -5.27
N PRO A 25 5.83 -32.03 -5.06
CA PRO A 25 5.07 -31.28 -6.04
C PRO A 25 5.77 -29.97 -6.37
N ALA A 26 5.78 -29.60 -7.66
CA ALA A 26 6.42 -28.38 -8.15
C ALA A 26 6.01 -27.17 -7.31
N TYR A 27 7.01 -26.51 -6.70
CA TYR A 27 6.78 -25.35 -5.84
C TYR A 27 6.38 -24.14 -6.68
N SER A 28 5.13 -23.67 -6.50
CA SER A 28 4.68 -22.39 -7.05
C SER A 28 4.71 -21.33 -5.96
N TYR A 29 5.57 -20.32 -6.12
CA TYR A 29 5.72 -19.20 -5.20
C TYR A 29 4.38 -18.51 -4.93
N TRP A 30 3.68 -18.07 -5.97
CA TRP A 30 2.42 -17.33 -5.85
C TRP A 30 1.29 -18.17 -5.23
N LYS A 31 1.20 -19.46 -5.55
CA LYS A 31 0.23 -20.36 -4.91
C LYS A 31 0.48 -20.50 -3.41
N SER A 32 1.73 -20.52 -3.01
CA SER A 32 2.12 -20.56 -1.60
C SER A 32 1.82 -19.25 -0.88
N VAL A 33 2.10 -18.09 -1.53
CA VAL A 33 1.75 -16.76 -1.01
C VAL A 33 0.24 -16.66 -0.78
N MET A 34 -0.57 -16.99 -1.78
CA MET A 34 -2.05 -16.94 -1.65
C MET A 34 -2.57 -17.85 -0.55
N ARG A 35 -2.05 -19.07 -0.44
CA ARG A 35 -2.44 -20.00 0.64
C ARG A 35 -2.12 -19.42 2.02
N GLN A 36 -0.96 -18.79 2.19
CA GLN A 36 -0.55 -18.20 3.47
C GLN A 36 -1.33 -16.92 3.77
N PHE A 37 -1.60 -16.10 2.77
CA PHE A 37 -2.39 -14.89 2.88
C PHE A 37 -3.80 -15.16 3.40
N PHE A 38 -4.51 -16.13 2.85
CA PHE A 38 -5.87 -16.50 3.27
C PHE A 38 -5.93 -17.37 4.54
N LYS A 39 -4.80 -17.79 5.10
CA LYS A 39 -4.78 -18.58 6.34
C LYS A 39 -5.21 -17.76 7.56
N LYS A 40 -4.95 -16.46 7.58
CA LYS A 40 -5.31 -15.56 8.67
C LYS A 40 -6.75 -15.08 8.51
N LYS A 41 -7.64 -15.34 9.47
CA LYS A 41 -9.04 -14.86 9.44
C LYS A 41 -9.15 -13.33 9.34
N SER A 42 -8.26 -12.59 10.00
CA SER A 42 -8.20 -11.13 9.90
C SER A 42 -8.01 -10.64 8.47
N THR A 43 -7.19 -11.34 7.69
CA THR A 43 -6.98 -11.02 6.26
C THR A 43 -8.27 -11.13 5.47
N THR A 44 -9.00 -12.23 5.65
CA THR A 44 -10.24 -12.46 4.89
C THR A 44 -11.32 -11.44 5.22
N VAL A 45 -11.47 -11.10 6.53
CA VAL A 45 -12.44 -10.07 6.96
C VAL A 45 -12.06 -8.69 6.41
N MET A 46 -10.80 -8.27 6.59
CA MET A 46 -10.35 -6.95 6.14
C MET A 46 -10.32 -6.83 4.62
N LEU A 47 -10.01 -7.92 3.92
CA LEU A 47 -10.10 -7.97 2.46
C LEU A 47 -11.55 -7.83 1.99
N GLY A 48 -12.50 -8.48 2.67
CA GLY A 48 -13.93 -8.32 2.39
C GLY A 48 -14.41 -6.87 2.57
N ILE A 49 -14.01 -6.23 3.68
CA ILE A 49 -14.29 -4.82 3.94
C ILE A 49 -13.66 -3.93 2.86
N LEU A 50 -12.39 -4.15 2.52
CA LEU A 50 -11.68 -3.39 1.49
C LEU A 50 -12.36 -3.52 0.12
N ILE A 51 -12.74 -4.73 -0.27
CA ILE A 51 -13.46 -4.97 -1.52
C ILE A 51 -14.80 -4.23 -1.51
N ALA A 52 -15.58 -4.31 -0.43
CA ALA A 52 -16.85 -3.59 -0.30
C ALA A 52 -16.64 -2.08 -0.45
N ILE A 53 -15.63 -1.51 0.21
CA ILE A 53 -15.28 -0.09 0.09
C ILE A 53 -14.90 0.27 -1.35
N ILE A 54 -14.06 -0.52 -2.01
CA ILE A 54 -13.65 -0.28 -3.39
C ILE A 54 -14.86 -0.34 -4.33
N LEU A 55 -15.72 -1.34 -4.20
CA LEU A 55 -16.93 -1.46 -4.99
C LEU A 55 -17.84 -0.24 -4.80
N MET A 56 -18.08 0.16 -3.54
CA MET A 56 -18.89 1.34 -3.24
C MET A 56 -18.25 2.63 -3.73
N SER A 57 -16.93 2.78 -3.66
CA SER A 57 -16.24 4.00 -4.08
C SER A 57 -16.08 4.13 -5.60
N PHE A 58 -16.01 3.03 -6.34
CA PHE A 58 -15.74 3.07 -7.79
C PHE A 58 -16.94 2.67 -8.64
N ILE A 59 -17.72 1.68 -8.21
CA ILE A 59 -18.88 1.20 -8.99
C ILE A 59 -20.11 2.03 -8.71
N TYR A 60 -20.43 2.30 -7.43
CA TYR A 60 -21.61 3.09 -7.07
C TYR A 60 -21.63 4.48 -7.74
N PRO A 61 -20.55 5.30 -7.74
CA PRO A 61 -20.53 6.59 -8.41
C PRO A 61 -20.75 6.56 -9.93
N MET A 62 -20.57 5.41 -10.59
CA MET A 62 -20.83 5.27 -12.03
C MET A 62 -22.33 5.22 -12.34
N PHE A 63 -23.14 4.80 -11.37
CA PHE A 63 -24.59 4.69 -11.52
C PHE A 63 -25.34 5.82 -10.80
N SER A 64 -24.70 6.53 -9.89
CA SER A 64 -25.28 7.66 -9.18
C SER A 64 -25.34 8.89 -10.08
N LYS A 65 -26.46 9.59 -10.07
CA LYS A 65 -26.65 10.90 -10.71
C LYS A 65 -26.23 12.05 -9.79
N PHE A 66 -25.55 11.75 -8.69
CA PHE A 66 -25.15 12.74 -7.71
C PHE A 66 -24.07 13.67 -8.28
N ASP A 67 -24.34 14.97 -8.21
CA ASP A 67 -23.36 16.01 -8.48
C ASP A 67 -23.03 16.73 -7.16
N PHE A 68 -21.76 16.66 -6.76
CA PHE A 68 -21.28 17.31 -5.54
C PHE A 68 -21.42 18.84 -5.61
N ASN A 69 -21.43 19.41 -6.80
CA ASN A 69 -21.53 20.85 -7.03
C ASN A 69 -22.98 21.32 -7.24
N ASP A 70 -23.95 20.43 -7.18
CA ASP A 70 -25.37 20.78 -7.28
C ASP A 70 -25.79 21.61 -6.08
N VAL A 71 -26.24 22.83 -6.36
CA VAL A 71 -26.75 23.79 -5.38
C VAL A 71 -28.27 23.91 -5.42
N SER A 72 -28.98 23.10 -6.21
CA SER A 72 -30.42 23.19 -6.40
C SER A 72 -31.22 23.05 -5.10
N LYS A 73 -30.71 22.27 -4.15
CA LYS A 73 -31.34 22.01 -2.85
C LYS A 73 -30.92 22.97 -1.74
N VAL A 74 -30.01 23.90 -1.99
CA VAL A 74 -29.47 24.81 -0.97
C VAL A 74 -30.55 25.71 -0.37
N ASN A 75 -31.59 26.02 -1.11
CA ASN A 75 -32.72 26.84 -0.63
C ASN A 75 -33.90 26.02 -0.07
N ASP A 76 -33.81 24.69 -0.10
CA ASP A 76 -34.83 23.82 0.46
C ASP A 76 -34.48 23.43 1.91
N PHE A 77 -35.05 24.15 2.85
CA PHE A 77 -34.82 23.92 4.28
C PHE A 77 -35.35 22.56 4.76
N SER A 78 -36.29 21.92 4.03
CA SER A 78 -36.86 20.63 4.41
C SER A 78 -35.90 19.46 4.28
N VAL A 79 -34.88 19.60 3.44
CA VAL A 79 -33.86 18.56 3.19
C VAL A 79 -32.50 18.82 3.88
N ARG A 80 -32.36 19.93 4.63
CA ARG A 80 -31.14 20.25 5.37
C ARG A 80 -31.08 19.49 6.68
N TYR A 81 -29.91 18.96 7.01
CA TYR A 81 -29.62 18.23 8.25
C TYR A 81 -30.63 17.12 8.56
N VAL A 82 -31.16 16.48 7.52
CA VAL A 82 -32.05 15.34 7.70
C VAL A 82 -31.26 14.20 8.28
N HIS A 83 -31.66 13.67 9.42
CA HIS A 83 -31.03 12.53 10.05
C HIS A 83 -31.08 11.26 9.16
N PRO A 84 -30.17 10.29 9.36
CA PRO A 84 -30.20 9.03 8.64
C PRO A 84 -31.59 8.37 8.66
N ASN A 85 -32.14 8.06 7.47
CA ASN A 85 -33.44 7.44 7.27
C ASN A 85 -33.44 6.56 6.01
N ALA A 86 -34.59 5.95 5.67
CA ALA A 86 -34.72 5.06 4.52
C ALA A 86 -34.42 5.73 3.16
N GLN A 87 -34.66 7.05 3.05
CA GLN A 87 -34.38 7.83 1.84
C GLN A 87 -32.94 8.35 1.79
N TYR A 88 -32.40 8.77 2.93
CA TYR A 88 -31.05 9.29 3.09
C TYR A 88 -30.30 8.43 4.11
N TRP A 89 -29.65 7.37 3.67
CA TRP A 89 -29.04 6.34 4.53
C TRP A 89 -28.03 6.90 5.54
N PHE A 90 -27.25 7.91 5.15
CA PHE A 90 -26.31 8.60 6.04
C PHE A 90 -26.78 10.01 6.43
N GLY A 91 -28.03 10.38 6.04
CA GLY A 91 -28.56 11.72 6.23
C GLY A 91 -28.08 12.73 5.19
N THR A 92 -28.35 14.02 5.44
CA THR A 92 -27.96 15.13 4.56
C THR A 92 -27.19 16.21 5.31
N ASP A 93 -26.44 17.03 4.57
CA ASP A 93 -25.66 18.15 5.11
C ASP A 93 -26.47 19.47 5.16
N SER A 94 -25.76 20.57 5.47
CA SER A 94 -26.30 21.93 5.52
C SER A 94 -26.88 22.42 4.17
N ASN A 95 -26.46 21.83 3.09
CA ASN A 95 -26.85 22.17 1.72
C ASN A 95 -27.90 21.19 1.16
N GLY A 96 -28.37 20.25 1.97
CA GLY A 96 -29.30 19.20 1.54
C GLY A 96 -28.64 18.12 0.68
N LYS A 97 -27.30 18.05 0.65
CA LYS A 97 -26.57 17.02 -0.10
C LYS A 97 -26.60 15.69 0.65
N SER A 98 -26.75 14.60 -0.07
CA SER A 98 -26.65 13.25 0.48
C SER A 98 -25.24 12.97 1.00
N LEU A 99 -25.12 12.67 2.30
CA LEU A 99 -23.85 12.31 2.91
C LEU A 99 -23.33 10.96 2.39
N PHE A 100 -24.25 10.03 2.09
CA PHE A 100 -23.91 8.72 1.53
C PHE A 100 -23.14 8.87 0.21
N ASP A 101 -23.70 9.66 -0.71
CA ASP A 101 -23.03 9.94 -2.00
C ASP A 101 -21.69 10.65 -1.78
N SER A 102 -21.68 11.72 -0.97
CA SER A 102 -20.47 12.50 -0.69
C SER A 102 -19.34 11.65 -0.12
N VAL A 103 -19.64 10.69 0.75
CA VAL A 103 -18.65 9.77 1.35
C VAL A 103 -18.04 8.84 0.29
N TRP A 104 -18.83 8.24 -0.58
CA TRP A 104 -18.30 7.30 -1.58
C TRP A 104 -17.54 8.01 -2.71
N PHE A 105 -18.02 9.18 -3.15
CA PHE A 105 -17.26 10.03 -4.06
C PHE A 105 -15.97 10.53 -3.41
N GLY A 106 -16.02 10.91 -2.13
CA GLY A 106 -14.86 11.32 -1.36
C GLY A 106 -13.84 10.18 -1.17
N ALA A 107 -14.31 8.99 -0.80
CA ALA A 107 -13.47 7.80 -0.66
C ALA A 107 -12.76 7.43 -1.96
N ARG A 108 -13.45 7.53 -3.11
CA ARG A 108 -12.85 7.33 -4.43
C ARG A 108 -11.65 8.25 -4.65
N ASN A 109 -11.79 9.54 -4.39
CA ASN A 109 -10.72 10.52 -4.62
C ASN A 109 -9.55 10.31 -3.67
N SER A 110 -9.80 10.07 -2.37
CA SER A 110 -8.76 9.78 -1.39
C SER A 110 -7.98 8.51 -1.73
N ILE A 111 -8.67 7.43 -2.13
CA ILE A 111 -8.02 6.18 -2.55
C ILE A 111 -7.20 6.39 -3.83
N LEU A 112 -7.73 7.10 -4.84
CA LEU A 112 -7.00 7.36 -6.08
C LEU A 112 -5.72 8.14 -5.83
N ILE A 113 -5.75 9.20 -5.02
CA ILE A 113 -4.56 9.98 -4.66
C ILE A 113 -3.52 9.06 -4.02
N ALA A 114 -3.92 8.26 -3.02
CA ALA A 114 -2.99 7.38 -2.32
C ALA A 114 -2.39 6.30 -3.23
N VAL A 115 -3.19 5.67 -4.09
CA VAL A 115 -2.73 4.63 -5.01
C VAL A 115 -1.76 5.21 -6.04
N ILE A 116 -2.11 6.35 -6.67
CA ILE A 116 -1.26 6.98 -7.69
C ILE A 116 0.04 7.48 -7.06
N ALA A 117 -0.03 8.18 -5.91
CA ALA A 117 1.15 8.64 -5.20
C ALA A 117 2.06 7.48 -4.79
N THR A 118 1.50 6.39 -4.23
CA THR A 118 2.26 5.19 -3.88
C THR A 118 2.93 4.58 -5.11
N PHE A 119 2.20 4.41 -6.19
CA PHE A 119 2.73 3.83 -7.43
C PHE A 119 3.92 4.64 -7.98
N ILE A 120 3.77 5.95 -8.09
CA ILE A 120 4.82 6.84 -8.58
C ILE A 120 6.07 6.77 -7.67
N ASN A 121 5.87 6.87 -6.36
CA ASN A 121 6.97 6.81 -5.39
C ASN A 121 7.70 5.47 -5.42
N VAL A 122 6.97 4.36 -5.49
CA VAL A 122 7.56 3.01 -5.57
C VAL A 122 8.33 2.83 -6.87
N VAL A 123 7.79 3.25 -8.02
CA VAL A 123 8.47 3.12 -9.32
C VAL A 123 9.74 3.96 -9.36
N ILE A 124 9.66 5.24 -8.98
CA ILE A 124 10.84 6.11 -8.95
C ILE A 124 11.87 5.57 -7.95
N GLY A 125 11.44 5.24 -6.74
CA GLY A 125 12.32 4.72 -5.69
C GLY A 125 12.99 3.40 -6.08
N LEU A 126 12.29 2.51 -6.78
CA LEU A 126 12.83 1.26 -7.29
C LEU A 126 13.91 1.48 -8.34
N VAL A 127 13.63 2.32 -9.35
CA VAL A 127 14.56 2.60 -10.44
C VAL A 127 15.81 3.33 -9.92
N VAL A 128 15.60 4.42 -9.18
CA VAL A 128 16.71 5.20 -8.61
C VAL A 128 17.51 4.38 -7.60
N GLY A 129 16.85 3.65 -6.70
CA GLY A 129 17.52 2.80 -5.71
C GLY A 129 18.30 1.65 -6.33
N ALA A 130 17.82 1.09 -7.44
CA ALA A 130 18.57 0.07 -8.19
C ALA A 130 19.87 0.62 -8.77
N VAL A 131 19.82 1.76 -9.44
CA VAL A 131 21.02 2.44 -9.98
C VAL A 131 21.98 2.85 -8.85
N TRP A 132 21.40 3.37 -7.77
CA TRP A 132 22.15 3.79 -6.57
C TRP A 132 22.92 2.63 -5.92
N GLY A 133 22.31 1.45 -5.80
CA GLY A 133 22.96 0.28 -5.20
C GLY A 133 24.06 -0.37 -6.06
N ILE A 134 24.10 -0.04 -7.36
CA ILE A 134 25.09 -0.63 -8.30
C ILE A 134 26.33 0.24 -8.45
N SER A 135 26.17 1.56 -8.60
CA SER A 135 27.23 2.49 -8.98
C SER A 135 27.83 3.18 -7.77
N LYS A 136 29.12 2.98 -7.52
CA LYS A 136 29.84 3.63 -6.41
C LYS A 136 29.86 5.16 -6.53
N THR A 137 30.03 5.69 -7.75
CA THR A 137 30.06 7.14 -7.98
C THR A 137 28.68 7.76 -7.75
N PHE A 138 27.63 7.10 -8.28
CA PHE A 138 26.25 7.56 -8.05
C PHE A 138 25.85 7.44 -6.57
N ASP A 139 26.39 6.44 -5.87
CA ASP A 139 26.18 6.23 -4.44
C ASP A 139 26.69 7.42 -3.60
N MET A 140 27.90 7.93 -3.87
CA MET A 140 28.44 9.09 -3.17
C MET A 140 27.55 10.32 -3.35
N ILE A 141 27.13 10.62 -4.57
CA ILE A 141 26.28 11.80 -4.87
C ILE A 141 24.91 11.65 -4.23
N MET A 142 24.28 10.50 -4.42
CA MET A 142 22.92 10.27 -3.90
C MET A 142 22.87 10.20 -2.38
N MET A 143 23.96 9.78 -1.71
CA MET A 143 24.02 9.79 -0.26
C MET A 143 23.99 11.22 0.29
N GLU A 144 24.69 12.16 -0.33
CA GLU A 144 24.64 13.58 0.05
C GLU A 144 23.22 14.16 -0.18
N ILE A 145 22.62 13.87 -1.33
CA ILE A 145 21.25 14.29 -1.63
C ILE A 145 20.28 13.71 -0.59
N TYR A 146 20.41 12.43 -0.27
CA TYR A 146 19.60 11.77 0.75
C TYR A 146 19.76 12.45 2.12
N ASN A 147 21.00 12.70 2.54
CA ASN A 147 21.28 13.35 3.81
C ASN A 147 20.66 14.76 3.90
N ILE A 148 20.68 15.51 2.81
CA ILE A 148 20.03 16.82 2.77
C ILE A 148 18.52 16.69 2.88
N ILE A 149 17.90 15.89 2.01
CA ILE A 149 16.42 15.80 1.91
C ILE A 149 15.83 15.13 3.16
N SER A 150 16.47 14.09 3.70
CA SER A 150 15.95 13.34 4.85
C SER A 150 15.91 14.15 6.14
N ASN A 151 16.68 15.23 6.23
CA ASN A 151 16.65 16.17 7.37
C ASN A 151 15.51 17.20 7.26
N ILE A 152 14.84 17.31 6.11
CA ILE A 152 13.70 18.20 5.95
C ILE A 152 12.42 17.40 6.27
N PRO A 153 11.57 17.86 7.21
CA PRO A 153 10.31 17.19 7.48
C PRO A 153 9.45 17.12 6.20
N ALA A 154 9.17 15.89 5.72
CA ALA A 154 8.46 15.67 4.46
C ALA A 154 7.10 16.41 4.43
N LEU A 155 6.40 16.46 5.57
CA LEU A 155 5.13 17.16 5.69
C LEU A 155 5.26 18.66 5.37
N LEU A 156 6.35 19.32 5.82
CA LEU A 156 6.58 20.73 5.50
C LEU A 156 6.77 20.96 4.01
N VAL A 157 7.51 20.06 3.34
CA VAL A 157 7.69 20.15 1.88
C VAL A 157 6.35 20.05 1.17
N VAL A 158 5.53 19.08 1.57
CA VAL A 158 4.19 18.87 0.99
C VAL A 158 3.29 20.08 1.22
N ILE A 159 3.27 20.65 2.44
CA ILE A 159 2.49 21.86 2.76
C ILE A 159 2.93 23.04 1.88
N VAL A 160 4.22 23.31 1.80
CA VAL A 160 4.76 24.43 1.01
C VAL A 160 4.43 24.26 -0.47
N LEU A 161 4.59 23.05 -0.99
CA LEU A 161 4.28 22.79 -2.41
C LEU A 161 2.78 22.89 -2.71
N THR A 162 1.92 22.31 -1.89
CA THR A 162 0.47 22.42 -2.08
C THR A 162 -0.03 23.86 -1.93
N TYR A 163 0.52 24.61 -0.99
CA TYR A 163 0.21 26.03 -0.85
C TYR A 163 0.64 26.85 -2.09
N SER A 164 1.85 26.58 -2.61
CA SER A 164 2.40 27.33 -3.74
C SER A 164 1.74 26.97 -5.07
N LEU A 165 1.40 25.70 -5.28
CA LEU A 165 0.78 25.21 -6.53
C LEU A 165 -0.75 25.39 -6.52
N GLY A 166 -1.33 25.65 -5.37
CA GLY A 166 -2.77 25.71 -5.17
C GLY A 166 -3.43 24.33 -5.00
N ALA A 167 -4.69 24.37 -4.55
CA ALA A 167 -5.51 23.16 -4.34
C ALA A 167 -5.75 22.43 -5.67
N GLY A 168 -5.51 21.11 -5.70
CA GLY A 168 -5.73 20.32 -6.90
C GLY A 168 -5.29 18.87 -6.75
N PHE A 169 -5.99 17.98 -7.45
CA PHE A 169 -5.73 16.55 -7.43
C PHE A 169 -4.28 16.22 -7.82
N TRP A 170 -3.83 16.71 -8.96
CA TRP A 170 -2.47 16.47 -9.46
C TRP A 170 -1.39 17.23 -8.71
N ASN A 171 -1.70 18.44 -8.22
CA ASN A 171 -0.78 19.23 -7.41
C ASN A 171 -0.46 18.52 -6.09
N MET A 172 -1.47 17.91 -5.47
CA MET A 172 -1.29 17.12 -4.25
C MET A 172 -0.46 15.86 -4.49
N ILE A 173 -0.75 15.10 -5.55
CA ILE A 173 0.05 13.93 -5.93
C ILE A 173 1.50 14.33 -6.19
N PHE A 174 1.72 15.40 -6.94
CA PHE A 174 3.06 15.94 -7.21
C PHE A 174 3.78 16.29 -5.92
N ALA A 175 3.14 17.06 -5.02
CA ALA A 175 3.74 17.44 -3.74
C ALA A 175 4.14 16.22 -2.90
N MET A 176 3.29 15.17 -2.85
CA MET A 176 3.57 13.91 -2.13
C MET A 176 4.67 13.08 -2.79
N THR A 177 4.95 13.29 -4.07
CA THR A 177 5.93 12.49 -4.82
C THR A 177 7.29 13.14 -4.94
N VAL A 178 7.41 14.45 -4.75
CA VAL A 178 8.70 15.17 -4.88
C VAL A 178 9.78 14.59 -3.97
N THR A 179 9.45 14.27 -2.72
CA THR A 179 10.42 13.74 -1.75
C THR A 179 10.11 12.31 -1.31
N GLY A 180 8.90 11.81 -1.55
CA GLY A 180 8.42 10.53 -1.01
C GLY A 180 9.20 9.31 -1.51
N TRP A 181 9.75 9.37 -2.72
CA TRP A 181 10.51 8.27 -3.34
C TRP A 181 11.89 8.04 -2.71
N ILE A 182 12.48 9.05 -2.02
CA ILE A 182 13.89 9.00 -1.63
C ILE A 182 14.17 7.94 -0.55
N GLY A 183 13.25 7.77 0.42
CA GLY A 183 13.35 6.73 1.44
C GLY A 183 13.21 5.32 0.87
N ILE A 184 12.37 5.17 -0.17
CA ILE A 184 12.22 3.91 -0.92
C ILE A 184 13.53 3.61 -1.65
N ALA A 185 14.07 4.59 -2.38
CA ALA A 185 15.32 4.45 -3.12
C ALA A 185 16.48 4.04 -2.19
N TYR A 186 16.59 4.66 -1.02
CA TYR A 186 17.58 4.30 -0.01
C TYR A 186 17.42 2.86 0.49
N THR A 187 16.19 2.43 0.77
CA THR A 187 15.93 1.04 1.20
C THR A 187 16.28 0.04 0.08
N ILE A 188 15.88 0.32 -1.15
CA ILE A 188 16.20 -0.52 -2.32
C ILE A 188 17.71 -0.57 -2.54
N ARG A 189 18.43 0.57 -2.44
CA ARG A 189 19.90 0.62 -2.48
C ARG A 189 20.53 -0.37 -1.50
N ILE A 190 20.11 -0.35 -0.22
CA ILE A 190 20.65 -1.24 0.81
C ILE A 190 20.43 -2.71 0.41
N GLN A 191 19.26 -3.04 -0.07
CA GLN A 191 18.92 -4.40 -0.49
C GLN A 191 19.76 -4.82 -1.72
N ILE A 192 19.90 -3.95 -2.72
CA ILE A 192 20.77 -4.22 -3.90
C ILE A 192 22.20 -4.48 -3.46
N MET A 193 22.77 -3.63 -2.58
CA MET A 193 24.13 -3.82 -2.06
C MET A 193 24.30 -5.15 -1.34
N ARG A 194 23.29 -5.57 -0.58
CA ARG A 194 23.29 -6.86 0.13
C ARG A 194 23.27 -8.06 -0.82
N TYR A 195 22.46 -8.00 -1.88
CA TYR A 195 22.30 -9.14 -2.80
C TYR A 195 23.38 -9.18 -3.90
N ARG A 196 23.92 -8.03 -4.34
CA ARG A 196 24.89 -7.98 -5.45
C ARG A 196 26.17 -8.75 -5.18
N ASP A 197 26.59 -8.82 -3.92
CA ASP A 197 27.86 -9.41 -3.51
C ASP A 197 27.71 -10.88 -3.05
N LEU A 198 26.53 -11.50 -3.22
CA LEU A 198 26.31 -12.93 -2.97
C LEU A 198 27.02 -13.78 -4.03
N GLU A 199 27.50 -14.95 -3.62
CA GLU A 199 28.35 -15.84 -4.41
C GLU A 199 27.81 -16.15 -5.81
N TYR A 200 26.50 -16.45 -5.93
CA TYR A 200 25.86 -16.74 -7.22
C TYR A 200 25.85 -15.54 -8.18
N ASN A 201 25.79 -14.30 -7.65
CA ASN A 201 25.86 -13.08 -8.45
C ASN A 201 27.30 -12.76 -8.85
N LEU A 202 28.26 -13.03 -7.96
CA LEU A 202 29.68 -12.95 -8.29
C LEU A 202 30.06 -13.97 -9.39
N ALA A 203 29.59 -15.21 -9.27
CA ALA A 203 29.78 -16.23 -10.32
C ALA A 203 29.15 -15.81 -11.65
N SER A 204 27.94 -15.24 -11.62
CA SER A 204 27.28 -14.70 -12.82
C SER A 204 28.09 -13.58 -13.49
N ARG A 205 28.74 -12.75 -12.66
CA ARG A 205 29.61 -11.66 -13.14
C ARG A 205 30.90 -12.16 -13.76
N THR A 206 31.55 -13.18 -13.15
CA THR A 206 32.77 -13.81 -13.72
C THR A 206 32.48 -14.51 -15.04
N LEU A 207 31.24 -15.01 -15.25
CA LEU A 207 30.75 -15.55 -16.52
C LEU A 207 30.38 -14.47 -17.55
N GLY A 208 30.64 -13.19 -17.28
CA GLY A 208 30.41 -12.09 -18.22
C GLY A 208 28.99 -11.53 -18.25
N THR A 209 28.12 -11.91 -17.31
CA THR A 209 26.77 -11.34 -17.27
C THR A 209 26.82 -9.86 -16.86
N PRO A 210 26.25 -8.92 -17.65
CA PRO A 210 26.27 -7.50 -17.33
C PRO A 210 25.45 -7.19 -16.07
N THR A 211 25.95 -6.26 -15.25
CA THR A 211 25.36 -5.91 -13.95
C THR A 211 23.86 -5.57 -14.00
N PRO A 212 23.33 -4.78 -14.97
CA PRO A 212 21.90 -4.53 -15.04
C PRO A 212 21.05 -5.79 -15.22
N LYS A 213 21.57 -6.78 -15.96
CA LYS A 213 20.88 -8.06 -16.17
C LYS A 213 20.85 -8.88 -14.88
N ILE A 214 21.94 -8.86 -14.09
CA ILE A 214 21.99 -9.48 -12.76
C ILE A 214 20.95 -8.85 -11.84
N VAL A 215 20.87 -7.52 -11.83
CA VAL A 215 19.88 -6.82 -10.99
C VAL A 215 18.45 -7.22 -11.35
N VAL A 216 18.10 -7.15 -12.63
CA VAL A 216 16.72 -7.42 -13.07
C VAL A 216 16.35 -8.89 -12.89
N LYS A 217 17.25 -9.84 -13.25
CA LYS A 217 16.93 -11.27 -13.25
C LYS A 217 17.16 -11.96 -11.91
N ASN A 218 18.20 -11.57 -11.17
CA ASN A 218 18.62 -12.29 -9.97
C ASN A 218 18.20 -11.55 -8.69
N ILE A 219 18.30 -10.22 -8.65
CA ILE A 219 18.08 -9.43 -7.43
C ILE A 219 16.63 -8.97 -7.31
N MET A 220 16.05 -8.37 -8.35
CA MET A 220 14.68 -7.84 -8.31
C MET A 220 13.61 -8.85 -7.83
N PRO A 221 13.64 -10.13 -8.26
CA PRO A 221 12.69 -11.10 -7.75
C PRO A 221 12.79 -11.34 -6.24
N GLN A 222 13.97 -11.13 -5.64
CA GLN A 222 14.18 -11.26 -4.19
C GLN A 222 13.63 -10.02 -3.42
N LEU A 223 13.45 -8.89 -4.11
CA LEU A 223 12.97 -7.65 -3.50
C LEU A 223 11.44 -7.52 -3.51
N VAL A 224 10.71 -8.43 -4.15
CA VAL A 224 9.25 -8.36 -4.26
C VAL A 224 8.58 -8.21 -2.87
N SER A 225 9.00 -8.99 -1.88
CA SER A 225 8.45 -8.89 -0.52
C SER A 225 8.72 -7.53 0.12
N VAL A 226 9.92 -6.98 -0.09
CA VAL A 226 10.30 -5.65 0.43
C VAL A 226 9.45 -4.56 -0.24
N ILE A 227 9.29 -4.63 -1.55
CA ILE A 227 8.46 -3.66 -2.33
C ILE A 227 7.01 -3.71 -1.87
N VAL A 228 6.45 -4.91 -1.71
CA VAL A 228 5.07 -5.10 -1.21
C VAL A 228 4.93 -4.52 0.21
N THR A 229 5.89 -4.77 1.10
CA THR A 229 5.90 -4.22 2.46
C THR A 229 5.88 -2.69 2.44
N MET A 230 6.75 -2.08 1.64
CA MET A 230 6.83 -0.62 1.52
C MET A 230 5.54 -0.02 0.96
N ALA A 231 5.01 -0.57 -0.14
CA ALA A 231 3.76 -0.14 -0.74
C ALA A 231 2.58 -0.24 0.26
N SER A 232 2.55 -1.30 1.06
CA SER A 232 1.50 -1.53 2.07
C SER A 232 1.50 -0.51 3.19
N GLN A 233 2.66 0.05 3.53
CA GLN A 233 2.80 1.11 4.54
C GLN A 233 2.54 2.50 3.95
N LEU A 234 2.91 2.72 2.70
CA LEU A 234 2.74 4.01 2.02
C LEU A 234 1.28 4.33 1.72
N LEU A 235 0.49 3.34 1.29
CA LEU A 235 -0.92 3.55 0.95
C LEU A 235 -1.73 4.22 2.06
N PRO A 236 -1.83 3.68 3.29
CA PRO A 236 -2.54 4.33 4.37
C PRO A 236 -1.85 5.63 4.82
N GLY A 237 -0.52 5.73 4.68
CA GLY A 237 0.23 6.94 4.94
C GLY A 237 -0.22 8.10 4.04
N PHE A 238 -0.34 7.89 2.74
CA PHE A 238 -0.79 8.93 1.81
C PHE A 238 -2.27 9.30 1.99
N ILE A 239 -3.13 8.35 2.39
CA ILE A 239 -4.51 8.68 2.77
C ILE A 239 -4.52 9.62 3.99
N SER A 240 -3.66 9.35 4.98
CA SER A 240 -3.54 10.21 6.16
C SER A 240 -2.97 11.58 5.81
N TYR A 241 -1.99 11.67 4.89
CA TYR A 241 -1.49 12.96 4.39
C TYR A 241 -2.56 13.75 3.65
N GLU A 242 -3.33 13.10 2.77
CA GLU A 242 -4.45 13.74 2.07
C GLU A 242 -5.47 14.29 3.06
N ALA A 243 -5.88 13.48 4.02
CA ALA A 243 -6.85 13.89 5.03
C ALA A 243 -6.35 15.07 5.87
N PHE A 244 -5.08 15.03 6.28
CA PHE A 244 -4.43 16.10 7.03
C PHE A 244 -4.39 17.42 6.21
N LEU A 245 -3.91 17.38 4.97
CA LEU A 245 -3.82 18.56 4.11
C LEU A 245 -5.21 19.13 3.82
N SER A 246 -6.19 18.29 3.55
CA SER A 246 -7.58 18.68 3.31
C SER A 246 -8.19 19.31 4.54
N TYR A 247 -7.90 18.79 5.74
CA TYR A 247 -8.36 19.36 7.01
C TYR A 247 -7.86 20.79 7.21
N PHE A 248 -6.64 21.11 6.82
CA PHE A 248 -6.07 22.46 6.87
C PHE A 248 -6.40 23.33 5.66
N GLY A 249 -7.28 22.88 4.76
CA GLY A 249 -7.67 23.64 3.57
C GLY A 249 -6.64 23.64 2.45
N LEU A 250 -5.57 22.86 2.57
CA LEU A 250 -4.48 22.73 1.59
C LEU A 250 -4.67 21.51 0.66
N GLY A 251 -5.81 20.85 0.76
CA GLY A 251 -6.12 19.63 0.02
C GLY A 251 -6.74 19.86 -1.34
N LEU A 252 -7.80 19.08 -1.61
CA LEU A 252 -8.56 19.21 -2.84
C LEU A 252 -9.42 20.49 -2.86
N PRO A 253 -9.77 21.00 -4.05
CA PRO A 253 -10.69 22.13 -4.18
C PRO A 253 -12.03 21.84 -3.50
N VAL A 254 -12.76 22.91 -3.13
CA VAL A 254 -14.10 22.82 -2.49
C VAL A 254 -15.11 22.06 -3.35
N THR A 255 -14.88 22.05 -4.65
CA THR A 255 -15.73 21.38 -5.66
C THR A 255 -15.47 19.88 -5.78
N THR A 256 -14.41 19.36 -5.13
CA THR A 256 -14.02 17.96 -5.24
C THR A 256 -14.05 17.31 -3.86
N PRO A 257 -15.00 16.40 -3.60
CA PRO A 257 -15.08 15.74 -2.31
C PRO A 257 -13.87 14.82 -2.08
N SER A 258 -13.39 14.77 -0.83
CA SER A 258 -12.52 13.73 -0.31
C SER A 258 -12.92 13.42 1.13
N LEU A 259 -12.48 12.28 1.67
CA LEU A 259 -12.79 11.95 3.06
C LEU A 259 -12.22 12.98 4.03
N GLY A 260 -10.99 13.43 3.79
CA GLY A 260 -10.34 14.47 4.61
C GLY A 260 -11.09 15.80 4.51
N ARG A 261 -11.55 16.19 3.33
CA ARG A 261 -12.34 17.40 3.12
C ARG A 261 -13.67 17.35 3.86
N LEU A 262 -14.42 16.24 3.75
CA LEU A 262 -15.67 16.06 4.46
C LEU A 262 -15.50 16.13 5.98
N ILE A 263 -14.43 15.53 6.50
CA ILE A 263 -14.09 15.61 7.95
C ILE A 263 -13.82 17.06 8.36
N SER A 264 -13.10 17.83 7.56
CA SER A 264 -12.83 19.24 7.81
C SER A 264 -14.09 20.09 7.78
N ASP A 265 -14.89 19.94 6.72
CA ASP A 265 -16.11 20.73 6.53
C ASP A 265 -17.15 20.47 7.64
N TYR A 266 -17.19 19.26 8.17
CA TYR A 266 -18.12 18.86 9.22
C TYR A 266 -17.55 18.84 10.64
N ALA A 267 -16.31 19.26 10.84
CA ALA A 267 -15.66 19.26 12.16
C ALA A 267 -16.45 20.08 13.22
N GLN A 268 -17.10 21.15 12.79
CA GLN A 268 -17.93 21.97 13.69
C GLN A 268 -19.28 21.32 14.04
N ASN A 269 -19.70 20.29 13.32
CA ASN A 269 -20.98 19.60 13.52
C ASN A 269 -20.89 18.43 14.51
N VAL A 270 -19.72 18.17 15.10
CA VAL A 270 -19.47 17.03 16.01
C VAL A 270 -20.48 16.93 17.16
N THR A 271 -20.93 18.05 17.69
CA THR A 271 -21.86 18.08 18.84
C THR A 271 -23.33 18.15 18.47
N VAL A 272 -23.68 18.75 17.33
CA VAL A 272 -25.08 18.98 16.92
C VAL A 272 -25.57 17.91 15.95
N ASN A 273 -24.82 17.70 14.88
CA ASN A 273 -25.12 16.70 13.84
C ASN A 273 -23.98 15.71 13.72
N ALA A 274 -23.72 14.94 14.76
CA ALA A 274 -22.56 14.06 14.91
C ALA A 274 -22.35 13.10 13.75
N TYR A 275 -23.42 12.63 13.09
CA TYR A 275 -23.33 11.70 11.95
C TYR A 275 -22.52 12.28 10.78
N LEU A 276 -22.57 13.61 10.56
CA LEU A 276 -21.85 14.27 9.48
C LEU A 276 -20.32 14.10 9.62
N PHE A 277 -19.82 14.16 10.84
CA PHE A 277 -18.39 14.01 11.14
C PHE A 277 -17.97 12.55 11.29
N TRP A 278 -18.73 11.77 12.08
CA TRP A 278 -18.31 10.42 12.44
C TRP A 278 -18.40 9.42 11.29
N ILE A 279 -19.32 9.58 10.35
CA ILE A 279 -19.44 8.67 9.21
C ILE A 279 -18.26 8.78 8.25
N PRO A 280 -17.85 9.97 7.75
CA PRO A 280 -16.63 10.11 6.95
C PRO A 280 -15.38 9.68 7.69
N LEU A 281 -15.25 10.02 8.98
CA LEU A 281 -14.11 9.62 9.81
C LEU A 281 -14.01 8.09 9.96
N THR A 282 -15.12 7.43 10.26
CA THR A 282 -15.15 5.96 10.37
C THR A 282 -14.82 5.31 9.03
N THR A 283 -15.32 5.87 7.92
CA THR A 283 -14.97 5.38 6.58
C THR A 283 -13.48 5.54 6.30
N LEU A 284 -12.87 6.68 6.64
CA LEU A 284 -11.43 6.92 6.51
C LEU A 284 -10.62 5.89 7.31
N ILE A 285 -11.02 5.65 8.57
CA ILE A 285 -10.36 4.65 9.44
C ILE A 285 -10.47 3.26 8.83
N LEU A 286 -11.66 2.86 8.35
CA LEU A 286 -11.87 1.54 7.74
C LEU A 286 -11.05 1.37 6.46
N VAL A 287 -10.98 2.38 5.60
CA VAL A 287 -10.11 2.37 4.40
C VAL A 287 -8.67 2.17 4.80
N SER A 288 -8.15 3.03 5.68
CA SER A 288 -6.74 3.00 6.09
C SER A 288 -6.36 1.69 6.78
N LEU A 289 -7.21 1.24 7.72
CA LEU A 289 -6.97 0.01 8.48
C LEU A 289 -7.04 -1.24 7.60
N SER A 290 -8.02 -1.31 6.70
CA SER A 290 -8.15 -2.46 5.78
C SER A 290 -6.98 -2.52 4.80
N LEU A 291 -6.56 -1.41 4.23
CA LEU A 291 -5.37 -1.33 3.37
C LEU A 291 -4.10 -1.74 4.12
N PHE A 292 -3.92 -1.25 5.34
CA PHE A 292 -2.76 -1.59 6.17
C PHE A 292 -2.72 -3.09 6.50
N ILE A 293 -3.81 -3.66 7.02
CA ILE A 293 -3.84 -5.08 7.43
C ILE A 293 -3.73 -6.02 6.24
N VAL A 294 -4.45 -5.74 5.14
CA VAL A 294 -4.36 -6.54 3.91
C VAL A 294 -2.95 -6.46 3.33
N GLY A 295 -2.38 -5.26 3.25
CA GLY A 295 -1.05 -5.06 2.74
C GLY A 295 0.03 -5.71 3.60
N GLN A 296 -0.02 -5.55 4.93
CA GLN A 296 0.92 -6.18 5.86
C GLN A 296 0.85 -7.71 5.78
N ASN A 297 -0.35 -8.28 5.76
CA ASN A 297 -0.50 -9.73 5.62
C ASN A 297 -0.03 -10.26 4.25
N LEU A 298 -0.16 -9.46 3.18
CA LEU A 298 0.40 -9.80 1.87
C LEU A 298 1.93 -9.75 1.90
N ALA A 299 2.51 -8.75 2.55
CA ALA A 299 3.94 -8.64 2.77
C ALA A 299 4.50 -9.84 3.55
N ASP A 300 3.86 -10.19 4.68
CA ASP A 300 4.22 -11.36 5.48
C ASP A 300 4.13 -12.66 4.67
N ALA A 301 3.05 -12.84 3.90
CA ALA A 301 2.87 -14.02 3.06
C ALA A 301 3.91 -14.10 1.92
N SER A 302 4.41 -12.96 1.46
CA SER A 302 5.41 -12.86 0.39
C SER A 302 6.84 -13.07 0.89
N ASP A 303 7.09 -13.05 2.21
CA ASP A 303 8.44 -13.26 2.76
C ASP A 303 8.81 -14.76 2.72
N PRO A 304 9.84 -15.16 1.94
CA PRO A 304 10.27 -16.55 1.86
C PRO A 304 10.85 -17.09 3.18
N ARG A 305 11.32 -16.22 4.09
CA ARG A 305 11.97 -16.60 5.36
C ARG A 305 10.99 -17.18 6.37
N ILE A 306 9.76 -16.69 6.41
CA ILE A 306 8.71 -17.16 7.34
C ILE A 306 8.37 -18.63 7.09
N LYS A 307 8.62 -19.15 5.90
CA LYS A 307 8.33 -20.54 5.52
C LYS A 307 9.28 -21.57 6.13
N LEU A 308 10.52 -21.17 6.43
CA LEU A 308 11.52 -22.06 7.00
C LEU A 308 11.29 -22.37 8.48
N THR A 309 10.75 -21.39 9.22
CA THR A 309 10.46 -21.55 10.66
C THR A 309 9.23 -22.38 10.95
N SER A 310 8.24 -22.44 10.05
CA SER A 310 7.00 -23.22 10.25
C SER A 310 7.16 -24.73 9.98
N LYS A 311 8.24 -25.19 9.35
CA LYS A 311 8.54 -26.61 9.12
C LYS A 311 9.50 -27.22 10.13
N GLY A 312 10.14 -26.39 10.97
CA GLY A 312 11.10 -26.86 12.00
C GLY A 312 10.49 -27.17 13.38
N GLY A 313 9.18 -27.02 13.51
CA GLY A 313 8.45 -27.23 14.78
C GLY A 313 7.36 -28.31 14.67
N LYS A 314 7.74 -29.53 14.23
CA LYS A 314 6.97 -30.76 14.42
C LYS A 314 7.93 -31.90 14.68
#